data_c1b0d38a61f1b9462212990a3f680864
#
_entry.id   c1b0d38a61f1b9462212990a3f680864
#
_cell.length_a   1.000
_cell.length_b   1.000
_cell.length_c   1.000
_cell.angle_alpha   90.00
_cell.angle_beta   90.00
_cell.angle_gamma   90.00
#
_symmetry.space_group_name_H-M   'P 1'
#
loop_
_entity.id
_entity.type
_entity.pdbx_description
1 polymer ?
#
loop_
_entity_poly.entity_id
_entity_poly.type
_entity_poly.pdbx_seq_one_letter_code
_entity_poly.pdbx_strand_id
1 'polypeptide(L)'
;MKTLIVMRSRGAALMLSLWALFLLSAMVISWARDIDSRLTLSGNANRALAAEAMAASGAEIAMHPSVKPSSPNLHRKIGDREGYEVRVTGEGGRLNLNWLTAGEDPVRVEILRRYLELKGLDLNERDRMMDALLEWVEPNTGLHRLNAPPETADYRPAHAPLTSVDELGKIIGWGEFTSRLGWDDDFTINSSGPIDLAWASRDVLRALPGMKDDLVDRFLQLRRGPDGVDGTADDTPFKDLADIQYVLGFSPEQFQQLAGLVGFNDQVYRIMSVGKSGDSTRAVQMVVRKTANVPQVIAWKEL
;
A
#
# COMPACT_ATOMS: atom_id res chain seq x y z
N MET A 1 1.49 11.20 -93.66
CA MET A 1 1.78 10.30 -92.53
C MET A 1 2.17 11.13 -91.30
N LYS A 2 1.21 11.66 -90.54
CA LYS A 2 1.44 12.38 -89.26
C LYS A 2 0.11 12.67 -88.59
N THR A 3 -0.55 11.67 -88.01
CA THR A 3 -1.70 11.92 -87.17
C THR A 3 -2.01 10.68 -86.30
N LEU A 4 -1.11 10.31 -85.30
CA LEU A 4 -1.39 9.23 -84.40
C LEU A 4 -0.63 9.31 -83.06
N ILE A 5 -0.32 10.49 -82.52
CA ILE A 5 0.40 10.60 -81.24
C ILE A 5 -0.36 11.46 -80.22
N VAL A 6 -1.54 12.04 -80.54
CA VAL A 6 -2.22 12.98 -79.60
C VAL A 6 -3.22 12.26 -78.61
N MET A 7 -3.60 11.07 -78.87
CA MET A 7 -4.61 10.39 -78.00
C MET A 7 -4.04 9.70 -76.75
N ARG A 8 -2.74 9.46 -76.64
CA ARG A 8 -2.11 8.81 -75.50
C ARG A 8 -1.88 9.69 -74.27
N SER A 9 -1.82 11.02 -74.44
CA SER A 9 -1.54 11.95 -73.33
C SER A 9 -2.74 12.29 -72.44
N ARG A 10 -3.97 12.23 -72.94
CA ARG A 10 -5.17 12.55 -72.15
C ARG A 10 -5.51 11.50 -71.13
N GLY A 11 -5.32 10.22 -71.39
CA GLY A 11 -5.53 9.13 -70.44
C GLY A 11 -4.50 9.12 -69.30
N ALA A 12 -3.23 9.42 -69.64
CA ALA A 12 -2.15 9.51 -68.65
C ALA A 12 -2.35 10.68 -67.65
N ALA A 13 -2.80 11.85 -68.19
CA ALA A 13 -3.10 12.99 -67.31
C ALA A 13 -4.26 12.74 -66.35
N LEU A 14 -5.29 12.02 -66.80
CA LEU A 14 -6.44 11.63 -65.95
C LEU A 14 -6.03 10.62 -64.91
N MET A 15 -5.19 9.64 -65.23
CA MET A 15 -4.62 8.72 -64.25
C MET A 15 -3.76 9.43 -63.18
N LEU A 16 -2.91 10.35 -63.58
CA LEU A 16 -2.08 11.14 -62.67
C LEU A 16 -2.92 12.01 -61.74
N SER A 17 -3.99 12.63 -62.23
CA SER A 17 -4.89 13.43 -61.39
C SER A 17 -5.67 12.57 -60.38
N LEU A 18 -6.10 11.36 -60.76
CA LEU A 18 -6.73 10.41 -59.85
C LEU A 18 -5.76 9.91 -58.77
N TRP A 19 -4.52 9.59 -59.14
CA TRP A 19 -3.47 9.22 -58.19
C TRP A 19 -3.12 10.38 -57.24
N ALA A 20 -3.04 11.62 -57.74
CA ALA A 20 -2.81 12.78 -56.90
C ALA A 20 -3.96 12.99 -55.89
N LEU A 21 -5.22 12.86 -56.34
CA LEU A 21 -6.39 12.93 -55.48
C LEU A 21 -6.40 11.81 -54.43
N PHE A 22 -6.05 10.58 -54.82
CA PHE A 22 -5.95 9.44 -53.88
C PHE A 22 -4.88 9.69 -52.82
N LEU A 23 -3.68 10.14 -53.23
CA LEU A 23 -2.60 10.44 -52.28
C LEU A 23 -2.96 11.60 -51.33
N LEU A 24 -3.60 12.67 -51.86
CA LEU A 24 -4.09 13.76 -51.01
C LEU A 24 -5.14 13.27 -49.99
N SER A 25 -6.09 12.46 -50.45
CA SER A 25 -7.11 11.92 -49.58
C SER A 25 -6.49 11.00 -48.50
N ALA A 26 -5.53 10.15 -48.87
CA ALA A 26 -4.81 9.28 -47.92
C ALA A 26 -4.02 10.13 -46.90
N MET A 27 -3.38 11.22 -47.34
CA MET A 27 -2.64 12.13 -46.45
C MET A 27 -3.58 12.84 -45.45
N VAL A 28 -4.74 13.32 -45.90
CA VAL A 28 -5.73 14.00 -45.05
C VAL A 28 -6.30 13.00 -44.00
N ILE A 29 -6.61 11.77 -44.42
CA ILE A 29 -7.10 10.72 -43.50
C ILE A 29 -6.00 10.38 -42.48
N SER A 30 -4.75 10.23 -42.88
CA SER A 30 -3.63 9.96 -42.01
C SER A 30 -3.44 11.08 -40.97
N TRP A 31 -3.52 12.33 -41.42
CA TRP A 31 -3.40 13.50 -40.55
C TRP A 31 -4.56 13.62 -39.57
N ALA A 32 -5.79 13.35 -39.99
CA ALA A 32 -6.97 13.37 -39.17
C ALA A 32 -6.84 12.33 -38.04
N ARG A 33 -6.35 11.10 -38.36
CA ARG A 33 -6.10 10.05 -37.37
C ARG A 33 -5.00 10.41 -36.38
N ASP A 34 -3.93 11.07 -36.83
CA ASP A 34 -2.85 11.53 -35.94
C ASP A 34 -3.36 12.58 -34.93
N ILE A 35 -4.17 13.54 -35.41
CA ILE A 35 -4.80 14.54 -34.54
C ILE A 35 -5.74 13.88 -33.50
N ASP A 36 -6.59 12.98 -33.93
CA ASP A 36 -7.52 12.28 -33.05
C ASP A 36 -6.78 11.46 -31.96
N SER A 37 -5.71 10.76 -32.35
CA SER A 37 -4.84 10.05 -31.43
C SER A 37 -4.18 10.99 -30.40
N ARG A 38 -3.65 12.14 -30.85
CA ARG A 38 -3.04 13.14 -29.95
C ARG A 38 -4.05 13.76 -28.99
N LEU A 39 -5.26 14.06 -29.45
CA LEU A 39 -6.34 14.59 -28.61
C LEU A 39 -6.76 13.57 -27.55
N THR A 40 -6.86 12.30 -27.92
CA THR A 40 -7.19 11.21 -26.99
C THR A 40 -6.09 11.03 -25.95
N LEU A 41 -4.81 11.00 -26.35
CA LEU A 41 -3.69 10.91 -25.43
C LEU A 41 -3.63 12.09 -24.46
N SER A 42 -3.77 13.33 -24.99
CA SER A 42 -3.79 14.54 -24.15
C SER A 42 -4.98 14.55 -23.19
N GLY A 43 -6.16 14.14 -23.66
CA GLY A 43 -7.35 14.01 -22.81
C GLY A 43 -7.17 12.98 -21.69
N ASN A 44 -6.54 11.84 -21.98
CA ASN A 44 -6.23 10.82 -20.97
C ASN A 44 -5.20 11.32 -19.95
N ALA A 45 -4.14 12.01 -20.42
CA ALA A 45 -3.13 12.59 -19.53
C ALA A 45 -3.74 13.63 -18.58
N ASN A 46 -4.59 14.53 -19.08
CA ASN A 46 -5.27 15.53 -18.28
C ASN A 46 -6.20 14.88 -17.23
N ARG A 47 -6.93 13.81 -17.60
CA ARG A 47 -7.77 13.07 -16.65
C ARG A 47 -6.94 12.37 -15.58
N ALA A 48 -5.79 11.81 -15.94
CA ALA A 48 -4.88 11.19 -14.99
C ALA A 48 -4.35 12.21 -13.97
N LEU A 49 -3.91 13.39 -14.43
CA LEU A 49 -3.48 14.49 -13.55
C LEU A 49 -4.62 15.00 -12.64
N ALA A 50 -5.83 15.13 -13.18
CA ALA A 50 -6.98 15.52 -12.38
C ALA A 50 -7.33 14.47 -11.32
N ALA A 51 -7.26 13.17 -11.65
CA ALA A 51 -7.47 12.09 -10.69
C ALA A 51 -6.41 12.10 -9.58
N GLU A 52 -5.14 12.35 -9.93
CA GLU A 52 -4.04 12.49 -8.97
C GLU A 52 -4.25 13.68 -8.05
N ALA A 53 -4.63 14.86 -8.59
CA ALA A 53 -4.96 16.03 -7.79
C ALA A 53 -6.14 15.78 -6.84
N MET A 54 -7.14 14.99 -7.25
CA MET A 54 -8.24 14.57 -6.38
C MET A 54 -7.74 13.66 -5.27
N ALA A 55 -6.87 12.67 -5.58
CA ALA A 55 -6.27 11.79 -4.58
C ALA A 55 -5.43 12.58 -3.55
N ALA A 56 -4.58 13.49 -4.01
CA ALA A 56 -3.78 14.35 -3.14
C ALA A 56 -4.66 15.24 -2.25
N SER A 57 -5.70 15.86 -2.81
CA SER A 57 -6.64 16.69 -2.05
C SER A 57 -7.37 15.90 -0.96
N GLY A 58 -7.79 14.67 -1.27
CA GLY A 58 -8.40 13.78 -0.28
C GLY A 58 -7.44 13.43 0.86
N ALA A 59 -6.18 13.12 0.53
CA ALA A 59 -5.15 12.82 1.51
C ALA A 59 -4.85 14.03 2.42
N GLU A 60 -4.77 15.24 1.88
CA GLU A 60 -4.55 16.46 2.65
C GLU A 60 -5.72 16.75 3.61
N ILE A 61 -6.97 16.57 3.18
CA ILE A 61 -8.14 16.72 4.05
C ILE A 61 -8.08 15.70 5.19
N ALA A 62 -7.75 14.44 4.90
CA ALA A 62 -7.67 13.38 5.89
C ALA A 62 -6.53 13.58 6.89
N MET A 63 -5.49 14.33 6.53
CA MET A 63 -4.37 14.67 7.40
C MET A 63 -4.79 15.57 8.57
N HIS A 64 -5.85 16.37 8.42
CA HIS A 64 -6.27 17.31 9.46
C HIS A 64 -6.57 16.60 10.79
N PRO A 65 -6.08 17.09 11.94
CA PRO A 65 -6.24 16.42 13.24
C PRO A 65 -7.69 16.14 13.66
N SER A 66 -8.64 17.00 13.28
CA SER A 66 -10.07 16.82 13.60
C SER A 66 -10.79 15.78 12.73
N VAL A 67 -10.18 15.36 11.64
CA VAL A 67 -10.78 14.36 10.74
C VAL A 67 -10.53 12.97 11.30
N LYS A 68 -11.61 12.27 11.61
CA LYS A 68 -11.63 10.89 12.09
C LYS A 68 -11.86 9.93 10.93
N PRO A 69 -11.56 8.62 11.08
CA PRO A 69 -11.82 7.61 10.04
C PRO A 69 -13.28 7.59 9.55
N SER A 70 -14.25 7.87 10.42
CA SER A 70 -15.68 7.94 10.11
C SER A 70 -16.17 9.30 9.57
N SER A 71 -15.27 10.26 9.33
CA SER A 71 -15.67 11.61 8.91
C SER A 71 -16.25 11.63 7.49
N PRO A 72 -17.42 12.27 7.26
CA PRO A 72 -18.06 12.31 5.94
C PRO A 72 -17.21 13.02 4.87
N ASN A 73 -16.28 13.88 5.29
CA ASN A 73 -15.37 14.59 4.39
C ASN A 73 -14.38 13.68 3.65
N LEU A 74 -14.26 12.43 4.07
CA LEU A 74 -13.39 11.42 3.43
C LEU A 74 -13.96 10.88 2.11
N HIS A 75 -15.23 11.16 1.83
CA HIS A 75 -15.89 10.75 0.59
C HIS A 75 -16.52 11.97 -0.06
N ARG A 76 -15.98 12.41 -1.19
CA ARG A 76 -16.48 13.61 -1.86
C ARG A 76 -16.59 13.40 -3.37
N LYS A 77 -17.76 13.78 -3.90
CA LYS A 77 -17.97 13.96 -5.34
C LYS A 77 -17.93 15.46 -5.66
N ILE A 78 -17.22 15.79 -6.74
CA ILE A 78 -17.09 17.15 -7.28
C ILE A 78 -17.62 17.11 -8.71
N GLY A 79 -18.84 17.65 -8.92
CA GLY A 79 -19.55 17.47 -10.18
C GLY A 79 -19.91 16.00 -10.45
N ASP A 80 -20.05 15.65 -11.75
CA ASP A 80 -20.52 14.31 -12.14
C ASP A 80 -19.40 13.30 -12.34
N ARG A 81 -18.15 13.74 -12.51
CA ARG A 81 -17.04 12.90 -12.96
C ARG A 81 -15.80 12.92 -12.10
N GLU A 82 -15.73 13.81 -11.14
CA GLU A 82 -14.56 13.98 -10.28
C GLU A 82 -14.91 13.68 -8.82
N GLY A 83 -13.90 13.26 -8.07
CA GLY A 83 -14.06 13.03 -6.65
C GLY A 83 -12.92 12.25 -6.06
N TYR A 84 -12.99 12.10 -4.73
CA TYR A 84 -12.06 11.25 -4.00
C TYR A 84 -12.78 10.40 -2.98
N GLU A 85 -12.15 9.28 -2.66
CA GLU A 85 -12.54 8.37 -1.60
C GLU A 85 -11.30 8.07 -0.75
N VAL A 86 -11.39 8.35 0.54
CA VAL A 86 -10.26 8.22 1.46
C VAL A 86 -10.57 7.21 2.55
N ARG A 87 -9.61 6.33 2.78
CA ARG A 87 -9.59 5.40 3.91
C ARG A 87 -8.46 5.78 4.86
N VAL A 88 -8.79 5.93 6.13
CA VAL A 88 -7.83 6.21 7.21
C VAL A 88 -7.76 5.00 8.13
N THR A 89 -6.57 4.44 8.35
CA THR A 89 -6.34 3.32 9.26
C THR A 89 -5.17 3.63 10.19
N GLY A 90 -5.21 3.11 11.43
CA GLY A 90 -4.07 3.23 12.34
C GLY A 90 -2.87 2.43 11.83
N GLU A 91 -1.72 3.07 11.75
CA GLU A 91 -0.47 2.43 11.33
C GLU A 91 0.05 1.45 12.39
N GLY A 92 -0.24 1.72 13.67
CA GLY A 92 0.16 0.88 14.80
C GLY A 92 -0.47 -0.52 14.81
N GLY A 93 -1.56 -0.73 14.07
CA GLY A 93 -2.15 -2.06 13.90
C GLY A 93 -1.32 -3.03 13.07
N ARG A 94 -0.20 -2.59 12.50
CA ARG A 94 0.71 -3.38 11.68
C ARG A 94 1.95 -3.80 12.45
N LEU A 95 2.60 -4.84 11.98
CA LEU A 95 3.88 -5.34 12.49
C LEU A 95 5.00 -4.36 12.13
N ASN A 96 5.52 -3.63 13.12
CA ASN A 96 6.66 -2.75 12.91
C ASN A 96 7.94 -3.59 12.88
N LEU A 97 8.49 -3.78 11.68
CA LEU A 97 9.64 -4.65 11.46
C LEU A 97 10.88 -4.21 12.23
N ASN A 98 11.15 -2.90 12.27
CA ASN A 98 12.29 -2.38 13.01
C ASN A 98 12.14 -2.58 14.53
N TRP A 99 10.93 -2.44 15.05
CA TRP A 99 10.67 -2.67 16.47
C TRP A 99 10.71 -4.16 16.83
N LEU A 100 10.18 -5.04 15.96
CA LEU A 100 10.18 -6.49 16.19
C LEU A 100 11.59 -7.07 16.20
N THR A 101 12.49 -6.54 15.38
CA THR A 101 13.87 -7.02 15.26
C THR A 101 14.85 -6.31 16.20
N ALA A 102 14.47 -5.17 16.78
CA ALA A 102 15.35 -4.38 17.62
C ALA A 102 15.79 -5.15 18.88
N GLY A 103 17.12 -5.30 19.03
CA GLY A 103 17.73 -5.99 20.18
C GLY A 103 17.38 -7.48 20.27
N GLU A 104 16.83 -8.07 19.22
CA GLU A 104 16.52 -9.50 19.10
C GLU A 104 15.72 -10.09 20.25
N ASP A 105 14.76 -9.31 20.75
CA ASP A 105 13.86 -9.80 21.80
C ASP A 105 13.13 -11.06 21.30
N PRO A 106 13.32 -12.22 21.97
CA PRO A 106 12.78 -13.49 21.49
C PRO A 106 11.26 -13.51 21.39
N VAL A 107 10.56 -12.74 22.24
CA VAL A 107 9.10 -12.70 22.23
C VAL A 107 8.61 -11.89 21.02
N ARG A 108 9.28 -10.78 20.71
CA ARG A 108 8.96 -9.95 19.54
C ARG A 108 9.27 -10.66 18.23
N VAL A 109 10.43 -11.32 18.16
CA VAL A 109 10.84 -12.13 17.00
C VAL A 109 9.84 -13.27 16.77
N GLU A 110 9.35 -13.91 17.85
CA GLU A 110 8.37 -14.99 17.76
C GLU A 110 7.02 -14.53 17.18
N ILE A 111 6.61 -13.27 17.41
CA ILE A 111 5.40 -12.71 16.76
C ILE A 111 5.54 -12.77 15.24
N LEU A 112 6.67 -12.35 14.69
CA LEU A 112 6.91 -12.39 13.25
C LEU A 112 6.97 -13.83 12.72
N ARG A 113 7.61 -14.76 13.45
CA ARG A 113 7.63 -16.19 13.09
C ARG A 113 6.23 -16.78 12.99
N ARG A 114 5.39 -16.51 13.97
CA ARG A 114 4.00 -16.96 13.99
C ARG A 114 3.17 -16.33 12.87
N TYR A 115 3.38 -15.05 12.60
CA TYR A 115 2.73 -14.39 11.46
C TYR A 115 3.10 -15.07 10.12
N LEU A 116 4.37 -15.36 9.89
CA LEU A 116 4.81 -16.06 8.69
C LEU A 116 4.24 -17.49 8.59
N GLU A 117 4.10 -18.19 9.74
CA GLU A 117 3.40 -19.47 9.81
C GLU A 117 1.94 -19.37 9.37
N LEU A 118 1.23 -18.37 9.87
CA LEU A 118 -0.16 -18.11 9.47
C LEU A 118 -0.30 -17.79 7.97
N LYS A 119 0.74 -17.26 7.34
CA LYS A 119 0.81 -17.04 5.89
C LYS A 119 1.23 -18.29 5.09
N GLY A 120 1.35 -19.45 5.76
CA GLY A 120 1.57 -20.75 5.12
C GLY A 120 3.02 -21.11 4.82
N LEU A 121 3.98 -20.41 5.40
CA LEU A 121 5.40 -20.71 5.24
C LEU A 121 5.82 -21.86 6.14
N ASP A 122 6.59 -22.80 5.61
CA ASP A 122 7.13 -23.92 6.38
C ASP A 122 8.24 -23.47 7.36
N LEU A 123 8.62 -24.35 8.28
CA LEU A 123 9.60 -24.05 9.32
C LEU A 123 10.96 -23.62 8.73
N ASN A 124 11.43 -24.33 7.71
CA ASN A 124 12.76 -24.06 7.11
C ASN A 124 12.77 -22.74 6.35
N GLU A 125 11.67 -22.42 5.66
CA GLU A 125 11.50 -21.13 4.98
C GLU A 125 11.49 -19.99 6.00
N ARG A 126 10.70 -20.13 7.07
CA ARG A 126 10.63 -19.14 8.15
C ARG A 126 12.00 -18.90 8.79
N ASP A 127 12.73 -19.96 9.11
CA ASP A 127 14.05 -19.82 9.74
C ASP A 127 15.05 -19.11 8.82
N ARG A 128 15.05 -19.44 7.52
CA ARG A 128 15.88 -18.72 6.53
C ARG A 128 15.49 -17.26 6.40
N MET A 129 14.20 -16.96 6.30
CA MET A 129 13.70 -15.60 6.19
C MET A 129 14.02 -14.78 7.43
N MET A 130 13.82 -15.36 8.61
CA MET A 130 14.11 -14.68 9.88
C MET A 130 15.60 -14.41 10.07
N ASP A 131 16.46 -15.41 9.84
CA ASP A 131 17.90 -15.24 9.98
C ASP A 131 18.43 -14.20 8.97
N ALA A 132 17.95 -14.23 7.72
CA ALA A 132 18.30 -13.24 6.71
C ALA A 132 17.86 -11.82 7.08
N LEU A 133 16.64 -11.65 7.63
CA LEU A 133 16.15 -10.35 8.09
C LEU A 133 16.93 -9.83 9.31
N LEU A 134 17.16 -10.69 10.30
CA LEU A 134 17.91 -10.32 11.49
C LEU A 134 19.35 -9.95 11.16
N GLU A 135 20.01 -10.65 10.22
CA GLU A 135 21.34 -10.29 9.73
C GLU A 135 21.32 -8.98 8.94
N TRP A 136 20.25 -8.74 8.15
CA TRP A 136 20.11 -7.48 7.39
C TRP A 136 20.11 -6.25 8.29
N VAL A 137 19.45 -6.33 9.46
CA VAL A 137 19.30 -5.20 10.39
C VAL A 137 20.35 -5.17 11.48
N GLU A 138 21.15 -6.23 11.67
CA GLU A 138 22.17 -6.35 12.71
C GLU A 138 23.36 -5.44 12.41
N PRO A 139 23.69 -4.46 13.29
CA PRO A 139 24.83 -3.57 13.05
C PRO A 139 26.20 -4.26 13.08
N ASN A 140 26.28 -5.46 13.68
CA ASN A 140 27.55 -6.19 13.81
C ASN A 140 27.84 -7.01 12.56
N THR A 141 28.68 -6.49 11.68
CA THR A 141 29.10 -7.13 10.42
C THR A 141 29.94 -8.41 10.59
N GLY A 142 30.38 -8.72 11.82
CA GLY A 142 31.12 -9.95 12.11
C GLY A 142 30.25 -11.14 12.50
N LEU A 143 28.94 -10.96 12.61
CA LEU A 143 28.00 -12.02 12.96
C LEU A 143 27.37 -12.59 11.69
N HIS A 144 27.51 -13.90 11.48
CA HIS A 144 26.82 -14.61 10.40
C HIS A 144 25.86 -15.65 11.00
N ARG A 145 24.59 -15.61 10.59
CA ARG A 145 23.54 -16.50 11.09
C ARG A 145 23.50 -17.79 10.29
N LEU A 146 23.15 -18.89 10.96
CA LEU A 146 23.23 -20.25 10.40
C LEU A 146 22.44 -20.41 9.09
N ASN A 147 21.24 -19.85 9.03
CA ASN A 147 20.34 -19.99 7.86
C ASN A 147 20.32 -18.73 6.98
N ALA A 148 21.09 -17.70 7.31
CA ALA A 148 21.19 -16.52 6.47
C ALA A 148 22.04 -16.82 5.22
N PRO A 149 21.75 -16.18 4.07
CA PRO A 149 22.56 -16.35 2.88
C PRO A 149 23.96 -15.71 3.08
N PRO A 150 25.04 -16.32 2.55
CA PRO A 150 26.37 -15.74 2.66
C PRO A 150 26.47 -14.43 1.89
N GLU A 151 27.27 -13.50 2.40
CA GLU A 151 27.62 -12.29 1.67
C GLU A 151 28.41 -12.63 0.40
N THR A 152 28.06 -11.95 -0.68
CA THR A 152 28.70 -12.08 -2.00
C THR A 152 28.98 -10.71 -2.60
N ALA A 153 29.57 -10.67 -3.79
CA ALA A 153 29.76 -9.42 -4.52
C ALA A 153 28.40 -8.75 -4.87
N ASP A 154 27.36 -9.56 -5.09
CA ASP A 154 26.03 -9.12 -5.53
C ASP A 154 25.01 -9.01 -4.39
N TYR A 155 25.31 -9.55 -3.22
CA TYR A 155 24.43 -9.52 -2.05
C TYR A 155 25.19 -9.14 -0.79
N ARG A 156 24.80 -8.01 -0.20
CA ARG A 156 25.33 -7.54 1.09
C ARG A 156 24.17 -7.03 1.95
N PRO A 157 24.01 -7.56 3.17
CA PRO A 157 23.08 -7.01 4.14
C PRO A 157 23.39 -5.53 4.41
N ALA A 158 22.35 -4.75 4.69
CA ALA A 158 22.50 -3.32 4.96
C ALA A 158 23.13 -3.02 6.33
N HIS A 159 23.06 -3.97 7.26
CA HIS A 159 23.49 -3.85 8.65
C HIS A 159 22.95 -2.59 9.34
N ALA A 160 21.71 -2.26 9.02
CA ALA A 160 21.01 -1.07 9.52
C ALA A 160 19.48 -1.33 9.55
N PRO A 161 18.74 -0.62 10.42
CA PRO A 161 17.29 -0.67 10.41
C PRO A 161 16.71 -0.41 9.00
N LEU A 162 15.60 -1.06 8.69
CA LEU A 162 14.91 -0.87 7.41
C LEU A 162 14.48 0.59 7.24
N THR A 163 14.71 1.15 6.07
CA THR A 163 14.25 2.50 5.68
C THR A 163 12.91 2.47 4.93
N SER A 164 12.53 1.31 4.39
CA SER A 164 11.25 1.04 3.73
C SER A 164 10.86 -0.41 3.92
N VAL A 165 9.56 -0.70 3.99
CA VAL A 165 9.04 -2.08 3.97
C VAL A 165 9.43 -2.78 2.66
N ASP A 166 9.52 -2.05 1.55
CA ASP A 166 9.91 -2.59 0.23
C ASP A 166 11.35 -3.18 0.22
N GLU A 167 12.19 -2.84 1.22
CA GLU A 167 13.52 -3.45 1.36
C GLU A 167 13.49 -4.96 1.62
N LEU A 168 12.39 -5.48 2.16
CA LEU A 168 12.21 -6.94 2.31
C LEU A 168 12.40 -7.67 0.98
N GLY A 169 12.00 -7.08 -0.14
CA GLY A 169 12.21 -7.65 -1.47
C GLY A 169 13.69 -7.80 -1.90
N LYS A 170 14.61 -7.11 -1.21
CA LYS A 170 16.06 -7.20 -1.43
C LYS A 170 16.72 -8.28 -0.58
N ILE A 171 16.04 -8.76 0.45
CA ILE A 171 16.56 -9.76 1.38
C ILE A 171 16.34 -11.14 0.75
N ILE A 172 17.42 -11.90 0.57
CA ILE A 172 17.33 -13.26 0.01
C ILE A 172 16.44 -14.13 0.92
N GLY A 173 15.51 -14.84 0.29
CA GLY A 173 14.49 -15.65 0.97
C GLY A 173 13.12 -14.96 1.11
N TRP A 174 13.05 -13.63 0.99
CA TRP A 174 11.79 -12.89 1.07
C TRP A 174 11.11 -12.65 -0.29
N GLY A 175 11.80 -12.87 -1.41
CA GLY A 175 11.32 -12.53 -2.75
C GLY A 175 10.01 -13.20 -3.13
N GLU A 176 9.81 -14.48 -2.80
CA GLU A 176 8.56 -15.19 -3.07
C GLU A 176 7.41 -14.62 -2.24
N PHE A 177 7.64 -14.34 -0.96
CA PHE A 177 6.65 -13.74 -0.08
C PHE A 177 6.26 -12.33 -0.56
N THR A 178 7.24 -11.49 -0.91
CA THR A 178 7.01 -10.11 -1.36
C THR A 178 6.42 -10.01 -2.77
N SER A 179 6.34 -11.09 -3.52
CA SER A 179 5.65 -11.15 -4.81
C SER A 179 4.13 -11.38 -4.69
N ARG A 180 3.63 -11.74 -3.51
CA ARG A 180 2.21 -12.00 -3.26
C ARG A 180 1.44 -10.68 -3.17
N LEU A 181 0.23 -10.64 -3.70
CA LEU A 181 -0.62 -9.46 -3.62
C LEU A 181 -0.96 -9.14 -2.15
N GLY A 182 -0.77 -7.88 -1.73
CA GLY A 182 -1.09 -7.42 -0.37
C GLY A 182 -0.11 -7.93 0.71
N TRP A 183 1.07 -8.36 0.32
CA TRP A 183 2.07 -8.86 1.26
C TRP A 183 2.50 -7.84 2.31
N ASP A 184 2.45 -6.55 1.96
CA ASP A 184 2.86 -5.41 2.78
C ASP A 184 1.72 -4.80 3.61
N ASP A 185 0.49 -5.32 3.49
CA ASP A 185 -0.68 -4.76 4.18
C ASP A 185 -0.53 -4.78 5.71
N ASP A 186 0.11 -5.81 6.25
CA ASP A 186 0.30 -6.00 7.69
C ASP A 186 1.67 -5.53 8.21
N PHE A 187 2.51 -4.92 7.36
CA PHE A 187 3.84 -4.44 7.75
C PHE A 187 3.97 -2.93 7.78
N THR A 188 4.84 -2.46 8.67
CA THR A 188 5.23 -1.04 8.77
C THR A 188 6.64 -0.90 9.34
N ILE A 189 7.22 0.28 9.19
CA ILE A 189 8.39 0.76 9.91
C ILE A 189 8.11 2.08 10.64
N ASN A 190 6.89 2.60 10.54
CA ASN A 190 6.56 3.97 10.90
C ASN A 190 5.73 4.10 12.19
N SER A 191 5.21 3.01 12.75
CA SER A 191 4.45 3.03 14.00
C SER A 191 5.35 3.25 15.21
N SER A 192 4.74 3.47 16.39
CA SER A 192 5.45 3.62 17.66
C SER A 192 6.14 2.34 18.16
N GLY A 193 5.80 1.17 17.59
CA GLY A 193 6.37 -0.13 17.90
C GLY A 193 5.36 -1.14 18.40
N PRO A 194 4.82 -1.02 19.62
CA PRO A 194 3.78 -1.92 20.12
C PRO A 194 2.55 -1.98 19.21
N ILE A 195 1.96 -3.17 19.09
CA ILE A 195 0.84 -3.41 18.17
C ILE A 195 -0.43 -2.79 18.75
N ASP A 196 -1.01 -1.84 18.04
CA ASP A 196 -2.28 -1.19 18.41
C ASP A 196 -3.46 -2.13 18.14
N LEU A 197 -4.05 -2.65 19.22
CA LEU A 197 -5.15 -3.60 19.15
C LEU A 197 -6.42 -3.01 18.50
N ALA A 198 -6.57 -1.69 18.53
CA ALA A 198 -7.71 -1.03 17.86
C ALA A 198 -7.68 -1.15 16.34
N TRP A 199 -6.51 -1.40 15.75
CA TRP A 199 -6.33 -1.42 14.30
C TRP A 199 -5.73 -2.72 13.75
N ALA A 200 -5.24 -3.61 14.62
CA ALA A 200 -4.58 -4.83 14.19
C ALA A 200 -5.50 -5.74 13.36
N SER A 201 -4.97 -6.27 12.26
CA SER A 201 -5.66 -7.24 11.42
C SER A 201 -5.86 -8.57 12.15
N ARG A 202 -6.72 -9.44 11.61
CA ARG A 202 -6.95 -10.77 12.15
C ARG A 202 -5.64 -11.57 12.27
N ASP A 203 -4.81 -11.54 11.23
CA ASP A 203 -3.56 -12.32 11.20
C ASP A 203 -2.52 -11.75 12.16
N VAL A 204 -2.42 -10.43 12.29
CA VAL A 204 -1.57 -9.76 13.28
C VAL A 204 -2.00 -10.12 14.70
N LEU A 205 -3.31 -10.09 15.00
CA LEU A 205 -3.83 -10.48 16.30
C LEU A 205 -3.53 -11.96 16.63
N ARG A 206 -3.68 -12.87 15.67
CA ARG A 206 -3.37 -14.30 15.81
C ARG A 206 -1.88 -14.57 16.06
N ALA A 207 -1.02 -13.70 15.59
CA ALA A 207 0.42 -13.81 15.82
C ALA A 207 0.82 -13.49 17.27
N LEU A 208 -0.02 -12.79 18.03
CA LEU A 208 0.24 -12.41 19.41
C LEU A 208 0.15 -13.62 20.36
N PRO A 209 0.93 -13.64 21.45
CA PRO A 209 0.86 -14.69 22.46
C PRO A 209 -0.55 -14.84 23.06
N GLY A 210 -1.03 -16.07 23.16
CA GLY A 210 -2.32 -16.39 23.77
C GLY A 210 -3.57 -16.09 22.94
N MET A 211 -3.42 -15.42 21.77
CA MET A 211 -4.53 -15.04 20.88
C MET A 211 -4.95 -16.24 20.00
N LYS A 212 -5.99 -16.94 20.42
CA LYS A 212 -6.59 -18.06 19.69
C LYS A 212 -7.65 -17.54 18.70
N ASP A 213 -7.96 -18.33 17.66
CA ASP A 213 -8.88 -17.95 16.58
C ASP A 213 -10.25 -17.50 17.08
N ASP A 214 -10.86 -18.27 17.96
CA ASP A 214 -12.17 -17.98 18.56
C ASP A 214 -12.18 -16.67 19.37
N LEU A 215 -11.07 -16.38 20.03
CA LEU A 215 -10.90 -15.15 20.80
C LEU A 215 -10.71 -13.94 19.87
N VAL A 216 -9.88 -14.09 18.86
CA VAL A 216 -9.63 -13.03 17.86
C VAL A 216 -10.94 -12.70 17.13
N ASP A 217 -11.70 -13.71 16.69
CA ASP A 217 -12.94 -13.48 15.96
C ASP A 217 -13.99 -12.77 16.82
N ARG A 218 -14.14 -13.15 18.11
CA ARG A 218 -15.01 -12.43 19.05
C ARG A 218 -14.57 -10.99 19.28
N PHE A 219 -13.27 -10.79 19.44
CA PHE A 219 -12.70 -9.45 19.65
C PHE A 219 -12.96 -8.56 18.43
N LEU A 220 -12.70 -9.06 17.22
CA LEU A 220 -12.95 -8.32 15.97
C LEU A 220 -14.43 -8.00 15.78
N GLN A 221 -15.32 -8.96 16.08
CA GLN A 221 -16.76 -8.73 16.00
C GLN A 221 -17.21 -7.60 16.93
N LEU A 222 -16.68 -7.58 18.15
CA LEU A 222 -17.01 -6.53 19.11
C LEU A 222 -16.41 -5.17 18.71
N ARG A 223 -15.15 -5.17 18.24
CA ARG A 223 -14.44 -3.96 17.82
C ARG A 223 -15.14 -3.25 16.68
N ARG A 224 -15.53 -4.00 15.65
CA ARG A 224 -16.09 -3.51 14.38
C ARG A 224 -17.57 -3.14 14.45
N GLY A 225 -18.21 -3.36 15.59
CA GLY A 225 -19.64 -3.11 15.69
C GLY A 225 -20.51 -3.94 14.74
N PRO A 226 -21.78 -3.55 14.55
CA PRO A 226 -22.75 -4.27 13.73
C PRO A 226 -22.43 -4.34 12.24
N ASP A 227 -21.75 -3.33 11.65
CA ASP A 227 -21.44 -3.29 10.22
C ASP A 227 -20.22 -4.15 9.83
N GLY A 228 -19.42 -4.59 10.81
CA GLY A 228 -18.25 -5.45 10.62
C GLY A 228 -17.06 -4.74 9.95
N VAL A 229 -17.05 -3.42 9.88
CA VAL A 229 -16.03 -2.61 9.20
C VAL A 229 -15.28 -1.75 10.20
N ASP A 230 -13.95 -1.80 10.21
CA ASP A 230 -13.12 -0.95 11.08
C ASP A 230 -13.14 0.51 10.63
N GLY A 231 -13.22 1.45 11.57
CA GLY A 231 -13.13 2.88 11.34
C GLY A 231 -14.48 3.56 11.11
N THR A 232 -15.58 2.90 11.41
CA THR A 232 -16.93 3.43 11.24
C THR A 232 -17.51 4.05 12.53
N ALA A 233 -18.71 4.59 12.48
CA ALA A 233 -19.30 5.30 13.60
C ALA A 233 -19.87 4.39 14.69
N ASP A 234 -20.09 3.12 14.36
CA ASP A 234 -20.61 2.07 15.24
C ASP A 234 -19.54 1.19 15.88
N ASP A 235 -18.26 1.46 15.59
CA ASP A 235 -17.14 0.82 16.26
C ASP A 235 -17.19 1.00 17.79
N THR A 236 -16.82 -0.05 18.51
CA THR A 236 -16.70 0.03 19.97
C THR A 236 -15.52 0.92 20.38
N PRO A 237 -15.74 2.06 21.05
CA PRO A 237 -14.65 2.92 21.50
C PRO A 237 -13.97 2.31 22.73
N PHE A 238 -12.79 1.73 22.55
CA PHE A 238 -11.92 1.36 23.69
C PHE A 238 -11.24 2.62 24.23
N LYS A 239 -11.18 2.75 25.56
CA LYS A 239 -10.54 3.89 26.23
C LYS A 239 -9.12 3.59 26.62
N ASP A 240 -8.88 2.36 27.03
CA ASP A 240 -7.57 1.90 27.49
C ASP A 240 -7.40 0.38 27.29
N LEU A 241 -6.22 -0.11 27.66
CA LEU A 241 -5.91 -1.54 27.58
C LEU A 241 -6.72 -2.40 28.58
N ALA A 242 -7.25 -1.83 29.66
CA ALA A 242 -8.06 -2.57 30.62
C ALA A 242 -9.43 -2.92 30.02
N ASP A 243 -10.02 -2.01 29.22
CA ASP A 243 -11.24 -2.32 28.47
C ASP A 243 -11.02 -3.52 27.54
N ILE A 244 -9.87 -3.53 26.84
CA ILE A 244 -9.52 -4.62 25.92
C ILE A 244 -9.26 -5.92 26.68
N GLN A 245 -8.57 -5.88 27.82
CA GLN A 245 -8.36 -7.04 28.69
C GLN A 245 -9.69 -7.67 29.08
N TYR A 246 -10.65 -6.86 29.51
CA TYR A 246 -11.99 -7.31 29.88
C TYR A 246 -12.71 -7.99 28.72
N VAL A 247 -12.67 -7.40 27.54
CA VAL A 247 -13.29 -7.96 26.34
C VAL A 247 -12.65 -9.27 25.91
N LEU A 248 -11.33 -9.37 26.00
CA LEU A 248 -10.59 -10.59 25.70
C LEU A 248 -10.86 -11.70 26.74
N GLY A 249 -11.35 -11.34 27.94
CA GLY A 249 -11.55 -12.27 29.02
C GLY A 249 -10.23 -12.84 29.59
N PHE A 250 -9.15 -12.11 29.45
CA PHE A 250 -7.84 -12.52 29.94
C PHE A 250 -7.71 -12.30 31.44
N SER A 251 -7.13 -13.30 32.16
CA SER A 251 -6.65 -13.04 33.48
C SER A 251 -5.55 -11.98 33.49
N PRO A 252 -5.29 -11.31 34.62
CA PRO A 252 -4.18 -10.36 34.72
C PRO A 252 -2.83 -10.96 34.29
N GLU A 253 -2.58 -12.22 34.61
CA GLU A 253 -1.34 -12.93 34.29
C GLU A 253 -1.25 -13.19 32.76
N GLN A 254 -2.35 -13.57 32.11
CA GLN A 254 -2.39 -13.75 30.65
C GLN A 254 -2.19 -12.44 29.95
N PHE A 255 -2.83 -11.37 30.42
CA PHE A 255 -2.69 -10.06 29.83
C PHE A 255 -1.28 -9.47 30.03
N GLN A 256 -0.63 -9.80 31.14
CA GLN A 256 0.75 -9.40 31.40
C GLN A 256 1.74 -9.95 30.36
N GLN A 257 1.44 -11.11 29.74
CA GLN A 257 2.26 -11.65 28.64
C GLN A 257 2.18 -10.76 27.36
N LEU A 258 1.12 -9.99 27.22
CA LEU A 258 0.96 -9.00 26.15
C LEU A 258 1.52 -7.62 26.53
N ALA A 259 1.81 -7.40 27.82
CA ALA A 259 2.32 -6.13 28.30
C ALA A 259 3.62 -5.75 27.58
N GLY A 260 3.68 -4.54 27.02
CA GLY A 260 4.81 -4.07 26.21
C GLY A 260 4.82 -4.56 24.75
N LEU A 261 4.02 -5.58 24.40
CA LEU A 261 3.87 -6.04 23.01
C LEU A 261 2.72 -5.32 22.31
N VAL A 262 1.72 -4.93 23.06
CA VAL A 262 0.52 -4.27 22.55
C VAL A 262 0.41 -2.85 23.07
N GLY A 263 -0.24 -2.04 22.31
CA GLY A 263 -0.54 -0.64 22.60
C GLY A 263 -1.96 -0.27 22.25
N PHE A 264 -2.26 1.00 22.45
CA PHE A 264 -3.54 1.59 22.15
C PHE A 264 -3.38 3.06 21.79
N ASN A 265 -4.14 3.53 20.79
CA ASN A 265 -4.10 4.91 20.31
C ASN A 265 -2.72 5.37 19.77
N ASP A 266 -2.08 4.58 18.91
CA ASP A 266 -0.95 5.07 18.13
C ASP A 266 -1.39 6.30 17.31
N GLN A 267 -0.59 7.37 17.38
CA GLN A 267 -0.88 8.63 16.68
C GLN A 267 -0.48 8.59 15.19
N VAL A 268 0.05 7.47 14.71
CA VAL A 268 0.45 7.31 13.31
C VAL A 268 -0.67 6.64 12.53
N TYR A 269 -1.06 7.27 11.43
CA TYR A 269 -2.16 6.81 10.57
C TYR A 269 -1.67 6.63 9.13
N ARG A 270 -2.19 5.60 8.49
CA ARG A 270 -2.07 5.40 7.04
C ARG A 270 -3.34 5.95 6.38
N ILE A 271 -3.15 6.82 5.43
CA ILE A 271 -4.19 7.43 4.62
C ILE A 271 -4.04 6.89 3.21
N MET A 272 -5.06 6.19 2.72
CA MET A 272 -5.17 5.75 1.34
C MET A 272 -6.25 6.58 0.67
N SER A 273 -5.86 7.41 -0.28
CA SER A 273 -6.77 8.28 -1.02
C SER A 273 -6.82 7.87 -2.48
N VAL A 274 -8.03 7.61 -2.96
CA VAL A 274 -8.30 7.24 -4.36
C VAL A 274 -9.04 8.40 -5.02
N GLY A 275 -8.40 9.05 -5.98
CA GLY A 275 -8.98 10.12 -6.78
C GLY A 275 -9.49 9.58 -8.12
N LYS A 276 -10.59 10.17 -8.59
CA LYS A 276 -11.23 9.83 -9.86
C LYS A 276 -11.45 11.08 -10.70
N SER A 277 -11.22 10.96 -12.02
CA SER A 277 -11.61 11.97 -13.01
C SER A 277 -12.04 11.26 -14.30
N GLY A 278 -13.34 11.24 -14.60
CA GLY A 278 -13.91 10.41 -15.65
C GLY A 278 -13.58 8.93 -15.45
N ASP A 279 -12.90 8.33 -16.42
CA ASP A 279 -12.49 6.92 -16.39
C ASP A 279 -11.09 6.72 -15.76
N SER A 280 -10.41 7.81 -15.41
CA SER A 280 -9.08 7.74 -14.81
C SER A 280 -9.18 7.66 -13.30
N THR A 281 -8.37 6.77 -12.71
CA THR A 281 -8.24 6.60 -11.25
C THR A 281 -6.77 6.66 -10.89
N ARG A 282 -6.44 7.34 -9.80
CA ARG A 282 -5.10 7.40 -9.18
C ARG A 282 -5.24 7.24 -7.68
N ALA A 283 -4.24 6.66 -7.06
CA ALA A 283 -4.22 6.51 -5.62
C ALA A 283 -2.94 7.10 -5.02
N VAL A 284 -3.09 7.61 -3.80
CA VAL A 284 -2.00 8.13 -2.99
C VAL A 284 -2.06 7.44 -1.63
N GLN A 285 -0.94 6.91 -1.18
CA GLN A 285 -0.75 6.43 0.18
C GLN A 285 0.12 7.43 0.94
N MET A 286 -0.37 7.90 2.08
CA MET A 286 0.38 8.78 2.98
C MET A 286 0.40 8.19 4.38
N VAL A 287 1.55 8.24 5.04
CA VAL A 287 1.67 7.94 6.47
C VAL A 287 1.90 9.26 7.20
N VAL A 288 1.05 9.54 8.19
CA VAL A 288 1.05 10.79 8.92
C VAL A 288 1.00 10.55 10.42
N ARG A 289 1.80 11.31 11.18
CA ARG A 289 1.65 11.41 12.62
C ARG A 289 0.74 12.59 12.93
N LYS A 290 -0.42 12.31 13.51
CA LYS A 290 -1.38 13.33 13.92
C LYS A 290 -1.07 13.80 15.35
N THR A 291 -0.44 14.96 15.46
CA THR A 291 -0.25 15.65 16.73
C THR A 291 -1.31 16.74 16.90
N ALA A 292 -1.49 17.21 18.14
CA ALA A 292 -2.53 18.22 18.43
C ALA A 292 -2.34 19.54 17.65
N ASN A 293 -1.12 19.89 17.28
CA ASN A 293 -0.82 21.18 16.66
C ASN A 293 -0.66 21.08 15.14
N VAL A 294 0.34 20.32 14.67
CA VAL A 294 0.65 20.24 13.24
C VAL A 294 0.88 18.76 12.89
N PRO A 295 0.10 18.19 11.96
CA PRO A 295 0.34 16.84 11.49
C PRO A 295 1.68 16.78 10.75
N GLN A 296 2.41 15.70 10.94
CA GLN A 296 3.70 15.46 10.31
C GLN A 296 3.56 14.33 9.27
N VAL A 297 3.81 14.62 8.01
CA VAL A 297 3.91 13.59 6.97
C VAL A 297 5.23 12.83 7.16
N ILE A 298 5.14 11.51 7.32
CA ILE A 298 6.27 10.60 7.50
C ILE A 298 6.65 9.97 6.16
N ALA A 299 5.65 9.54 5.38
CA ALA A 299 5.86 8.92 4.07
C ALA A 299 4.75 9.32 3.10
N TRP A 300 5.10 9.37 1.81
CA TRP A 300 4.20 9.62 0.70
C TRP A 300 4.56 8.70 -0.45
N LYS A 301 3.57 8.01 -1.03
CA LYS A 301 3.75 7.09 -2.16
C LYS A 301 2.57 7.25 -3.13
N GLU A 302 2.86 7.48 -4.39
CA GLU A 302 1.88 7.42 -5.49
C GLU A 302 1.79 5.97 -6.00
N LEU A 303 0.56 5.49 -6.25
CA LEU A 303 0.25 4.10 -6.59
C LEU A 303 -0.42 3.99 -7.96
#